data_13d52009b45e363e1ef2e9d9b1ae48be
#
_entry.id   13d52009b45e363e1ef2e9d9b1ae48be
#
_cell.length_a   1.000
_cell.length_b   1.000
_cell.length_c   1.000
_cell.angle_alpha   90.00
_cell.angle_beta   90.00
_cell.angle_gamma   90.00
#
_symmetry.space_group_name_H-M   'P 1'
#
loop_
_entity.id
_entity.type
_entity.pdbx_description
1 polymer ?
#
loop_
_entity_poly.entity_id
_entity_poly.type
_entity_poly.pdbx_seq_one_letter_code
_entity_poly.pdbx_strand_id
1 'polypeptide(L)'
;MTTQSGTTEVRGEPSRAEAREGFDEITILWISEGMSCDGDTVSLTAAGQPSIEDVVLGLIPGLPKVNLVNKVLSPSLGGEDFLAPYRAAARGELEPFILVIEGSIPNQNIIEGDGYWTSFGNDPDTGEPQTLNTWIDQLAPKAWAVVAAGTCATFGGIHAMAGNPTGCMGLADYLGWEFKARSGLPVVNVPGCPIQPENFMETLVWVLQHAAGAAPPPPLDHMLRPQWLFGKTVHEGCDRAAYYEQADFARDYNSPKCQVKVGCWGPVVNCNVPKRGWMAGIGGCPNVGGICIGCTMPSFPDAFMPFMDEPPGGTLSTMVIRPYGAVIRRLRGLTNDMVNHEPRWRHNKRKLTSGYNPHWRA
;
A
#
# COMPACT_ATOMS: atom_id res chain seq x y z
N MET A 1 21.38 -40.98 -57.46
CA MET A 1 20.83 -41.01 -56.07
C MET A 1 21.67 -40.03 -55.26
N THR A 2 21.15 -38.86 -55.12
CA THR A 2 21.80 -37.69 -54.45
C THR A 2 21.14 -37.53 -53.08
N THR A 3 21.88 -37.76 -52.02
CA THR A 3 21.49 -37.50 -50.63
C THR A 3 21.74 -36.05 -50.29
N GLN A 4 20.69 -35.31 -50.03
CA GLN A 4 20.74 -33.96 -49.44
C GLN A 4 20.88 -34.08 -47.91
N SER A 5 21.97 -33.51 -47.36
CA SER A 5 22.15 -33.29 -45.94
C SER A 5 21.44 -32.02 -45.51
N GLY A 6 20.41 -32.12 -44.69
CA GLY A 6 19.77 -30.98 -44.07
C GLY A 6 20.59 -30.45 -42.88
N THR A 7 21.08 -29.27 -42.99
CA THR A 7 21.64 -28.51 -41.87
C THR A 7 20.50 -27.92 -41.02
N THR A 8 20.42 -28.37 -39.78
CA THR A 8 19.52 -27.82 -38.76
C THR A 8 20.11 -26.50 -38.28
N GLU A 9 19.47 -25.39 -38.62
CA GLU A 9 19.77 -24.08 -38.01
C GLU A 9 19.40 -24.14 -36.52
N VAL A 10 20.45 -24.02 -35.70
CA VAL A 10 20.27 -23.75 -34.25
C VAL A 10 19.79 -22.32 -34.14
N ARG A 11 18.53 -22.11 -33.75
CA ARG A 11 17.99 -20.81 -33.38
C ARG A 11 18.81 -20.29 -32.22
N GLY A 12 19.46 -19.14 -32.42
CA GLY A 12 20.21 -18.43 -31.41
C GLY A 12 19.36 -18.12 -30.18
N GLU A 13 19.98 -18.28 -29.03
CA GLU A 13 19.43 -17.81 -27.75
C GLU A 13 19.06 -16.32 -27.86
N PRO A 14 17.95 -15.88 -27.25
CA PRO A 14 17.60 -14.46 -27.25
C PRO A 14 18.73 -13.69 -26.57
N SER A 15 19.22 -12.68 -27.26
CA SER A 15 20.23 -11.74 -26.77
C SER A 15 19.88 -11.30 -25.35
N ARG A 16 20.89 -11.34 -24.45
CA ARG A 16 20.84 -10.71 -23.13
C ARG A 16 20.16 -9.35 -23.29
N ALA A 17 19.02 -9.17 -22.64
CA ALA A 17 18.36 -7.88 -22.56
C ALA A 17 19.41 -6.83 -22.20
N GLU A 18 19.47 -5.76 -23.01
CA GLU A 18 20.32 -4.62 -22.75
C GLU A 18 20.17 -4.23 -21.28
N ALA A 19 21.30 -4.23 -20.55
CA ALA A 19 21.31 -3.85 -19.15
C ALA A 19 20.75 -2.42 -19.11
N ARG A 20 19.59 -2.23 -18.47
CA ARG A 20 19.01 -0.89 -18.24
C ARG A 20 20.06 -0.14 -17.43
N GLU A 21 20.57 0.95 -17.94
CA GLU A 21 21.38 1.87 -17.16
C GLU A 21 20.54 2.29 -15.94
N GLY A 22 21.04 2.01 -14.75
CA GLY A 22 20.41 2.41 -13.50
C GLY A 22 20.62 3.90 -13.24
N PHE A 23 19.82 4.46 -12.36
CA PHE A 23 19.98 5.84 -11.92
C PHE A 23 20.97 5.92 -10.75
N ASP A 24 21.86 6.92 -10.78
CA ASP A 24 22.79 7.24 -9.69
C ASP A 24 22.12 8.10 -8.60
N GLU A 25 21.07 8.84 -8.96
CA GLU A 25 20.32 9.72 -8.07
C GLU A 25 18.84 9.69 -8.43
N ILE A 26 17.97 9.75 -7.43
CA ILE A 26 16.52 9.79 -7.58
C ILE A 26 15.88 10.65 -6.49
N THR A 27 14.85 11.43 -6.86
CA THR A 27 14.10 12.23 -5.91
C THR A 27 12.83 11.50 -5.48
N ILE A 28 12.50 11.53 -4.18
CA ILE A 28 11.23 11.07 -3.66
C ILE A 28 10.39 12.30 -3.32
N LEU A 29 9.30 12.48 -4.05
CA LEU A 29 8.28 13.49 -3.79
C LEU A 29 7.15 12.84 -3.01
N TRP A 30 7.01 13.20 -1.74
CA TRP A 30 6.02 12.64 -0.84
C TRP A 30 4.95 13.66 -0.52
N ILE A 31 3.70 13.39 -0.93
CA ILE A 31 2.54 14.24 -0.67
C ILE A 31 1.68 13.59 0.41
N SER A 32 1.44 14.29 1.52
CA SER A 32 0.53 13.90 2.58
C SER A 32 -0.34 15.09 2.97
N GLU A 33 -1.42 15.32 2.20
CA GLU A 33 -2.20 16.55 2.30
C GLU A 33 -3.70 16.31 2.52
N GLY A 34 -4.25 16.95 3.53
CA GLY A 34 -5.67 17.09 3.80
C GLY A 34 -6.41 15.82 4.22
N MET A 35 -6.38 14.78 3.42
CA MET A 35 -7.00 13.47 3.69
C MET A 35 -5.98 12.47 4.28
N SER A 36 -4.97 12.97 4.96
CA SER A 36 -3.94 12.22 5.68
C SER A 36 -3.90 12.59 7.16
N CYS A 37 -3.41 11.68 7.99
CA CYS A 37 -3.10 11.95 9.39
C CYS A 37 -1.58 12.09 9.64
N ASP A 38 -0.74 12.05 8.61
CA ASP A 38 0.72 11.96 8.65
C ASP A 38 1.26 10.74 9.42
N GLY A 39 0.38 9.81 9.76
CA GLY A 39 0.74 8.63 10.56
C GLY A 39 1.70 7.70 9.83
N ASP A 40 1.58 7.60 8.52
CA ASP A 40 2.46 6.76 7.70
C ASP A 40 3.85 7.40 7.61
N THR A 41 3.95 8.71 7.37
CA THR A 41 5.21 9.46 7.41
C THR A 41 5.88 9.35 8.79
N VAL A 42 5.14 9.61 9.88
CA VAL A 42 5.68 9.54 11.23
C VAL A 42 6.12 8.11 11.58
N SER A 43 5.41 7.08 11.11
CA SER A 43 5.80 5.70 11.38
C SER A 43 7.18 5.35 10.85
N LEU A 44 7.64 5.98 9.77
CA LEU A 44 8.97 5.73 9.20
C LEU A 44 10.11 6.03 10.17
N THR A 45 9.92 6.97 11.09
CA THR A 45 10.92 7.28 12.14
C THR A 45 11.17 6.12 13.09
N ALA A 46 10.30 5.10 13.08
CA ALA A 46 10.44 3.88 13.87
C ALA A 46 11.06 2.72 13.07
N ALA A 47 11.42 2.91 11.78
CA ALA A 47 12.12 1.91 11.00
C ALA A 47 13.55 1.74 11.50
N GLY A 48 13.96 0.50 11.78
CA GLY A 48 15.28 0.22 12.30
C GLY A 48 16.27 -0.33 11.26
N GLN A 49 15.78 -1.15 10.30
CA GLN A 49 16.63 -1.84 9.33
C GLN A 49 15.89 -2.10 8.01
N PRO A 50 16.17 -1.31 6.93
CA PRO A 50 16.91 -0.06 6.98
C PRO A 50 16.08 1.07 7.58
N SER A 51 16.73 2.04 8.20
CA SER A 51 16.08 3.28 8.59
C SER A 51 15.90 4.22 7.39
N ILE A 52 15.04 5.23 7.52
CA ILE A 52 14.89 6.25 6.48
C ILE A 52 16.19 7.06 6.33
N GLU A 53 16.90 7.27 7.43
CA GLU A 53 18.18 7.95 7.46
C GLU A 53 19.25 7.17 6.68
N ASP A 54 19.30 5.84 6.80
CA ASP A 54 20.22 5.00 6.03
C ASP A 54 20.05 5.20 4.53
N VAL A 55 18.81 5.32 4.07
CA VAL A 55 18.47 5.54 2.66
C VAL A 55 18.84 6.96 2.21
N VAL A 56 18.43 7.98 2.96
CA VAL A 56 18.62 9.40 2.60
C VAL A 56 20.10 9.80 2.69
N LEU A 57 20.84 9.26 3.66
CA LEU A 57 22.29 9.51 3.80
C LEU A 57 23.14 8.65 2.86
N GLY A 58 22.54 7.77 2.07
CA GLY A 58 23.25 6.91 1.12
C GLY A 58 24.13 5.86 1.79
N LEU A 59 23.75 5.37 2.97
CA LEU A 59 24.52 4.39 3.74
C LEU A 59 24.33 2.95 3.24
N ILE A 60 23.38 2.72 2.34
CA ILE A 60 23.10 1.40 1.76
C ILE A 60 23.84 1.26 0.42
N PRO A 61 24.87 0.40 0.33
CA PRO A 61 25.62 0.22 -0.91
C PRO A 61 24.73 -0.25 -2.07
N GLY A 62 24.94 0.31 -3.26
CA GLY A 62 24.25 -0.09 -4.49
C GLY A 62 22.85 0.52 -4.66
N LEU A 63 22.41 1.40 -3.76
CA LEU A 63 21.25 2.24 -3.99
C LEU A 63 21.64 3.58 -4.64
N PRO A 64 20.76 4.18 -5.45
CA PRO A 64 20.94 5.55 -5.90
C PRO A 64 20.91 6.51 -4.70
N LYS A 65 21.56 7.65 -4.84
CA LYS A 65 21.41 8.76 -3.90
C LYS A 65 19.94 9.22 -3.88
N VAL A 66 19.37 9.35 -2.70
CA VAL A 66 17.95 9.72 -2.52
C VAL A 66 17.83 11.14 -2.01
N ASN A 67 17.11 11.98 -2.74
CA ASN A 67 16.65 13.28 -2.27
C ASN A 67 15.19 13.14 -1.83
N LEU A 68 14.93 13.23 -0.52
CA LEU A 68 13.59 13.13 0.03
C LEU A 68 12.98 14.52 0.24
N VAL A 69 11.82 14.75 -0.37
CA VAL A 69 11.00 15.94 -0.16
C VAL A 69 9.71 15.51 0.54
N ASN A 70 9.62 15.78 1.83
CA ASN A 70 8.50 15.43 2.69
C ASN A 70 8.32 16.54 3.74
N LYS A 71 7.08 16.97 3.99
CA LYS A 71 6.79 18.10 4.90
C LYS A 71 7.22 17.88 6.35
N VAL A 72 7.30 16.62 6.79
CA VAL A 72 7.68 16.27 8.17
C VAL A 72 9.15 15.90 8.26
N LEU A 73 9.64 15.08 7.31
CA LEU A 73 10.99 14.53 7.31
C LEU A 73 12.01 15.43 6.62
N SER A 74 11.57 16.50 5.94
CA SER A 74 12.44 17.51 5.31
C SER A 74 12.11 18.92 5.85
N PRO A 75 12.23 19.18 7.14
CA PRO A 75 11.70 20.40 7.78
C PRO A 75 12.47 21.67 7.44
N SER A 76 13.60 21.59 6.78
CA SER A 76 14.39 22.75 6.37
C SER A 76 13.81 23.52 5.19
N LEU A 77 12.83 22.94 4.50
CA LEU A 77 12.15 23.56 3.38
C LEU A 77 10.76 24.05 3.80
N GLY A 78 10.34 25.20 3.31
CA GLY A 78 9.00 25.75 3.56
C GLY A 78 8.53 26.65 2.43
N GLY A 79 7.21 26.84 2.34
CA GLY A 79 6.59 27.69 1.33
C GLY A 79 6.95 27.27 -0.11
N GLU A 80 7.32 28.24 -0.94
CA GLU A 80 7.66 27.98 -2.34
C GLU A 80 8.94 27.15 -2.53
N ASP A 81 9.91 27.23 -1.62
CA ASP A 81 11.11 26.39 -1.67
C ASP A 81 10.76 24.91 -1.51
N PHE A 82 9.75 24.60 -0.67
CA PHE A 82 9.24 23.24 -0.52
C PHE A 82 8.46 22.77 -1.77
N LEU A 83 7.70 23.66 -2.41
CA LEU A 83 6.92 23.36 -3.62
C LEU A 83 7.77 23.30 -4.90
N ALA A 84 8.95 23.94 -4.91
CA ALA A 84 9.78 24.02 -6.10
C ALA A 84 10.10 22.67 -6.77
N PRO A 85 10.48 21.60 -6.05
CA PRO A 85 10.72 20.28 -6.66
C PRO A 85 9.45 19.68 -7.29
N TYR A 86 8.28 19.85 -6.68
CA TYR A 86 6.99 19.38 -7.23
C TYR A 86 6.65 20.12 -8.53
N ARG A 87 6.86 21.44 -8.55
CA ARG A 87 6.64 22.27 -9.75
C ARG A 87 7.60 21.88 -10.88
N ALA A 88 8.89 21.67 -10.55
CA ALA A 88 9.90 21.23 -11.50
C ALA A 88 9.53 19.86 -12.10
N ALA A 89 9.10 18.91 -11.27
CA ALA A 89 8.63 17.60 -11.73
C ALA A 89 7.37 17.71 -12.60
N ALA A 90 6.42 18.58 -12.23
CA ALA A 90 5.21 18.84 -13.02
C ALA A 90 5.54 19.42 -14.41
N ARG A 91 6.59 20.23 -14.55
CA ARG A 91 7.09 20.73 -15.83
C ARG A 91 7.99 19.73 -16.59
N GLY A 92 8.37 18.60 -15.96
CA GLY A 92 9.31 17.63 -16.54
C GLY A 92 10.78 18.05 -16.45
N GLU A 93 11.10 18.97 -15.56
CA GLU A 93 12.46 19.49 -15.32
C GLU A 93 13.20 18.71 -14.21
N LEU A 94 12.48 17.88 -13.43
CA LEU A 94 13.02 17.01 -12.38
C LEU A 94 12.70 15.56 -12.71
N GLU A 95 13.69 14.80 -13.10
CA GLU A 95 13.63 13.37 -13.41
C GLU A 95 14.98 12.72 -13.12
N PRO A 96 15.04 11.47 -12.62
CA PRO A 96 13.89 10.62 -12.22
C PRO A 96 13.33 10.99 -10.83
N PHE A 97 12.05 10.70 -10.64
CA PHE A 97 11.46 10.79 -9.29
C PHE A 97 10.45 9.68 -9.00
N ILE A 98 10.29 9.35 -7.72
CA ILE A 98 9.24 8.49 -7.18
C ILE A 98 8.19 9.39 -6.54
N LEU A 99 6.92 9.21 -6.92
CA LEU A 99 5.81 9.88 -6.27
C LEU A 99 5.24 8.98 -5.18
N VAL A 100 5.24 9.45 -3.94
CA VAL A 100 4.59 8.79 -2.81
C VAL A 100 3.37 9.61 -2.40
N ILE A 101 2.22 8.96 -2.33
CA ILE A 101 0.98 9.56 -1.84
C ILE A 101 0.61 8.91 -0.52
N GLU A 102 0.40 9.73 0.50
CA GLU A 102 -0.17 9.38 1.80
C GLU A 102 -1.52 10.07 1.96
N GLY A 103 -2.51 9.33 2.45
CA GLY A 103 -3.88 9.83 2.57
C GLY A 103 -4.78 9.46 1.40
N SER A 104 -6.08 9.56 1.62
CA SER A 104 -7.11 9.23 0.62
C SER A 104 -7.23 10.33 -0.43
N ILE A 105 -7.57 9.95 -1.65
CA ILE A 105 -7.80 10.88 -2.76
C ILE A 105 -9.30 11.23 -2.79
N PRO A 106 -9.68 12.50 -2.54
CA PRO A 106 -11.08 12.92 -2.58
C PRO A 106 -11.58 13.04 -4.02
N ASN A 107 -12.89 12.97 -4.18
CA ASN A 107 -13.55 13.23 -5.45
C ASN A 107 -13.93 14.71 -5.54
N GLN A 108 -13.16 15.49 -6.26
CA GLN A 108 -13.42 16.93 -6.43
C GLN A 108 -14.71 17.21 -7.25
N ASN A 109 -15.16 16.23 -8.06
CA ASN A 109 -16.32 16.43 -8.93
C ASN A 109 -17.68 16.42 -8.19
N ILE A 110 -17.69 16.07 -6.89
CA ILE A 110 -18.91 16.09 -6.09
C ILE A 110 -19.07 17.36 -5.26
N ILE A 111 -18.13 18.31 -5.41
CA ILE A 111 -18.22 19.60 -4.72
C ILE A 111 -19.22 20.49 -5.46
N GLU A 112 -20.13 21.09 -4.70
CA GLU A 112 -21.04 22.10 -5.21
C GLU A 112 -20.42 23.50 -5.04
N GLY A 113 -20.38 24.29 -6.11
CA GLY A 113 -19.78 25.63 -6.11
C GLY A 113 -18.24 25.62 -6.28
N ASP A 114 -17.59 26.71 -5.84
CA ASP A 114 -16.16 26.98 -6.06
C ASP A 114 -15.23 26.40 -4.96
N GLY A 115 -15.68 25.36 -4.27
CA GLY A 115 -14.92 24.76 -3.16
C GLY A 115 -13.87 23.74 -3.63
N TYR A 116 -13.08 23.25 -2.65
CA TYR A 116 -12.17 22.11 -2.81
C TYR A 116 -12.08 21.33 -1.49
N TRP A 117 -11.80 20.02 -1.59
CA TRP A 117 -11.63 19.18 -0.39
C TRP A 117 -10.24 19.35 0.23
N THR A 118 -9.21 19.42 -0.60
CA THR A 118 -7.82 19.52 -0.15
C THR A 118 -6.98 20.21 -1.21
N SER A 119 -6.01 21.00 -0.77
CA SER A 119 -5.05 21.69 -1.65
C SER A 119 -3.64 21.58 -1.08
N PHE A 120 -2.66 21.70 -1.96
CA PHE A 120 -1.25 21.67 -1.65
C PHE A 120 -0.56 22.82 -2.39
N GLY A 121 -0.48 23.98 -1.72
CA GLY A 121 -0.02 25.24 -2.31
C GLY A 121 -1.01 25.85 -3.29
N ASN A 122 -0.61 26.94 -3.90
CA ASN A 122 -1.40 27.67 -4.90
C ASN A 122 -0.72 27.59 -6.27
N ASP A 123 -1.54 27.65 -7.31
CA ASP A 123 -1.05 27.82 -8.68
C ASP A 123 -0.33 29.18 -8.81
N PRO A 124 0.91 29.24 -9.31
CA PRO A 124 1.70 30.47 -9.33
C PRO A 124 1.17 31.52 -10.32
N ASP A 125 0.43 31.09 -11.34
CA ASP A 125 -0.06 31.98 -12.40
C ASP A 125 -1.43 32.60 -12.04
N THR A 126 -2.29 31.79 -11.40
CA THR A 126 -3.66 32.20 -11.05
C THR A 126 -3.82 32.61 -9.59
N GLY A 127 -2.93 32.16 -8.69
CA GLY A 127 -3.04 32.31 -7.25
C GLY A 127 -4.07 31.39 -6.58
N GLU A 128 -4.79 30.57 -7.37
CA GLU A 128 -5.83 29.67 -6.87
C GLU A 128 -5.23 28.44 -6.18
N PRO A 129 -5.92 27.86 -5.18
CA PRO A 129 -5.47 26.64 -4.52
C PRO A 129 -5.31 25.47 -5.50
N GLN A 130 -4.12 24.88 -5.53
CA GLN A 130 -3.82 23.71 -6.36
C GLN A 130 -4.20 22.46 -5.61
N THR A 131 -5.21 21.74 -6.10
CA THR A 131 -5.75 20.56 -5.42
C THR A 131 -4.79 19.38 -5.46
N LEU A 132 -4.93 18.44 -4.49
CA LEU A 132 -4.19 17.17 -4.50
C LEU A 132 -4.41 16.42 -5.84
N ASN A 133 -5.64 16.42 -6.34
CA ASN A 133 -5.99 15.76 -7.60
C ASN A 133 -5.18 16.34 -8.77
N THR A 134 -5.09 17.66 -8.86
CA THR A 134 -4.29 18.36 -9.87
C THR A 134 -2.81 17.95 -9.79
N TRP A 135 -2.26 17.88 -8.58
CA TRP A 135 -0.88 17.42 -8.40
C TRP A 135 -0.69 15.98 -8.86
N ILE A 136 -1.59 15.07 -8.48
CA ILE A 136 -1.52 13.68 -8.90
C ILE A 136 -1.59 13.58 -10.43
N ASP A 137 -2.49 14.33 -11.07
CA ASP A 137 -2.66 14.33 -12.52
C ASP A 137 -1.43 14.81 -13.27
N GLN A 138 -0.73 15.80 -12.72
CA GLN A 138 0.49 16.35 -13.29
C GLN A 138 1.72 15.47 -13.07
N LEU A 139 1.83 14.84 -11.89
CA LEU A 139 3.04 14.14 -11.45
C LEU A 139 3.03 12.64 -11.78
N ALA A 140 1.89 11.94 -11.55
CA ALA A 140 1.86 10.49 -11.68
C ALA A 140 2.27 9.98 -13.08
N PRO A 141 1.86 10.60 -14.19
CA PRO A 141 2.29 10.17 -15.54
C PRO A 141 3.78 10.37 -15.82
N LYS A 142 4.45 11.25 -15.07
CA LYS A 142 5.86 11.58 -15.21
C LYS A 142 6.75 10.86 -14.21
N ALA A 143 6.16 10.36 -13.12
CA ALA A 143 6.88 9.63 -12.10
C ALA A 143 7.51 8.34 -12.65
N TRP A 144 8.73 8.05 -12.23
CA TRP A 144 9.38 6.78 -12.54
C TRP A 144 8.66 5.62 -11.85
N ALA A 145 8.25 5.80 -10.60
CA ALA A 145 7.37 4.89 -9.87
C ALA A 145 6.36 5.68 -9.03
N VAL A 146 5.22 5.05 -8.72
CA VAL A 146 4.16 5.62 -7.90
C VAL A 146 3.84 4.67 -6.76
N VAL A 147 3.88 5.15 -5.51
CA VAL A 147 3.68 4.37 -4.30
C VAL A 147 2.53 4.97 -3.49
N ALA A 148 1.60 4.13 -3.08
CA ALA A 148 0.54 4.49 -2.14
C ALA A 148 0.95 4.03 -0.73
N ALA A 149 1.18 4.98 0.17
CA ALA A 149 1.59 4.74 1.54
C ALA A 149 0.37 4.77 2.47
N GLY A 150 0.17 3.67 3.20
CA GLY A 150 -0.94 3.52 4.13
C GLY A 150 -2.27 3.10 3.49
N THR A 151 -3.20 2.66 4.33
CA THR A 151 -4.50 2.13 3.87
C THR A 151 -5.39 3.21 3.27
N CYS A 152 -5.23 4.47 3.70
CA CYS A 152 -5.96 5.59 3.11
C CYS A 152 -5.58 5.78 1.63
N ALA A 153 -4.29 5.82 1.33
CA ALA A 153 -3.80 5.94 -0.05
C ALA A 153 -4.04 4.68 -0.89
N THR A 154 -4.03 3.50 -0.28
CA THR A 154 -4.19 2.24 -1.03
C THR A 154 -5.65 1.90 -1.32
N PHE A 155 -6.56 2.11 -0.37
CA PHE A 155 -7.95 1.63 -0.43
C PHE A 155 -8.99 2.65 0.03
N GLY A 156 -8.59 3.92 0.25
CA GLY A 156 -9.48 4.96 0.77
C GLY A 156 -9.56 5.01 2.30
N GLY A 157 -9.38 3.89 2.98
CA GLY A 157 -9.29 3.80 4.45
C GLY A 157 -10.46 4.42 5.20
N ILE A 158 -10.15 5.12 6.29
CA ILE A 158 -11.15 5.73 7.19
C ILE A 158 -12.01 6.77 6.46
N HIS A 159 -11.44 7.56 5.55
CA HIS A 159 -12.20 8.59 4.82
C HIS A 159 -13.20 7.99 3.84
N ALA A 160 -12.96 6.77 3.37
CA ALA A 160 -13.88 6.05 2.48
C ALA A 160 -14.90 5.16 3.22
N MET A 161 -15.06 5.33 4.54
CA MET A 161 -16.09 4.65 5.33
C MET A 161 -17.49 4.88 4.77
N ALA A 162 -18.44 4.03 5.19
CA ALA A 162 -19.84 4.13 4.80
C ALA A 162 -20.38 5.56 4.96
N GLY A 163 -21.01 6.05 3.90
CA GLY A 163 -21.43 7.46 3.78
C GLY A 163 -20.47 8.32 2.96
N ASN A 164 -19.17 8.11 3.07
CA ASN A 164 -18.09 8.72 2.26
C ASN A 164 -18.47 10.08 1.63
N PRO A 165 -18.64 11.15 2.43
CA PRO A 165 -19.18 12.43 1.95
C PRO A 165 -18.23 13.15 0.97
N THR A 166 -16.94 12.81 1.01
CA THR A 166 -15.91 13.40 0.16
C THR A 166 -15.61 12.53 -1.07
N GLY A 167 -16.28 11.38 -1.22
CA GLY A 167 -16.01 10.45 -2.31
C GLY A 167 -14.57 9.93 -2.33
N CYS A 168 -13.92 9.85 -1.17
CA CYS A 168 -12.53 9.41 -1.03
C CYS A 168 -12.30 8.00 -1.56
N MET A 169 -11.13 7.80 -2.17
CA MET A 169 -10.74 6.54 -2.79
C MET A 169 -9.23 6.30 -2.66
N GLY A 170 -8.79 5.09 -3.00
CA GLY A 170 -7.38 4.76 -3.13
C GLY A 170 -6.74 5.32 -4.40
N LEU A 171 -5.42 5.40 -4.42
CA LEU A 171 -4.67 5.94 -5.55
C LEU A 171 -4.82 5.11 -6.83
N ALA A 172 -4.84 3.78 -6.71
CA ALA A 172 -5.09 2.90 -7.86
C ALA A 172 -6.53 3.04 -8.39
N ASP A 173 -7.48 3.38 -7.52
CA ASP A 173 -8.85 3.67 -7.94
C ASP A 173 -8.95 4.99 -8.68
N TYR A 174 -8.19 5.96 -8.25
CA TYR A 174 -8.11 7.28 -8.86
C TYR A 174 -7.43 7.24 -10.23
N LEU A 175 -6.24 6.63 -10.32
CA LEU A 175 -5.45 6.55 -11.55
C LEU A 175 -5.99 5.51 -12.54
N GLY A 176 -6.76 4.54 -12.06
CA GLY A 176 -7.12 3.33 -12.77
C GLY A 176 -6.16 2.18 -12.45
N TRP A 177 -6.69 0.97 -12.26
CA TRP A 177 -5.90 -0.22 -11.90
C TRP A 177 -4.92 -0.67 -12.99
N GLU A 178 -5.12 -0.23 -14.22
CA GLU A 178 -4.23 -0.49 -15.36
C GLU A 178 -3.12 0.56 -15.50
N PHE A 179 -3.10 1.58 -14.64
CA PHE A 179 -2.07 2.60 -14.66
C PHE A 179 -0.68 2.00 -14.56
N LYS A 180 0.25 2.57 -15.35
CA LYS A 180 1.68 2.27 -15.29
C LYS A 180 2.49 3.56 -15.21
N ALA A 181 3.39 3.61 -14.25
CA ALA A 181 4.42 4.65 -14.17
C ALA A 181 5.43 4.49 -15.32
N ARG A 182 6.37 5.43 -15.47
CA ARG A 182 7.38 5.39 -16.55
C ARG A 182 8.30 4.17 -16.51
N SER A 183 8.54 3.59 -15.35
CA SER A 183 9.24 2.31 -15.21
C SER A 183 8.46 1.10 -15.73
N GLY A 184 7.17 1.25 -16.01
CA GLY A 184 6.25 0.15 -16.29
C GLY A 184 5.64 -0.49 -15.04
N LEU A 185 6.02 -0.05 -13.84
CA LEU A 185 5.40 -0.51 -12.60
C LEU A 185 3.96 0.02 -12.47
N PRO A 186 3.02 -0.77 -11.96
CA PRO A 186 1.75 -0.25 -11.51
C PRO A 186 1.93 0.61 -10.26
N VAL A 187 0.84 1.16 -9.71
CA VAL A 187 0.86 1.70 -8.35
C VAL A 187 1.32 0.62 -7.38
N VAL A 188 2.30 0.91 -6.54
CA VAL A 188 2.77 -0.01 -5.50
C VAL A 188 2.03 0.31 -4.21
N ASN A 189 1.16 -0.58 -3.76
CA ASN A 189 0.32 -0.40 -2.59
C ASN A 189 0.99 -0.96 -1.33
N VAL A 190 1.24 -0.12 -0.32
CA VAL A 190 1.78 -0.54 0.98
C VAL A 190 0.76 -0.19 2.08
N PRO A 191 -0.27 -1.04 2.30
CA PRO A 191 -1.32 -0.74 3.28
C PRO A 191 -0.87 -0.92 4.73
N GLY A 192 -1.53 -0.20 5.61
CA GLY A 192 -1.39 -0.17 7.06
C GLY A 192 -2.07 1.08 7.59
N CYS A 193 -2.44 1.11 8.86
CA CYS A 193 -3.03 2.30 9.48
C CYS A 193 -2.51 2.46 10.92
N PRO A 194 -1.31 3.08 11.04
CA PRO A 194 -0.36 3.44 10.00
C PRO A 194 0.37 2.23 9.38
N ILE A 195 1.18 2.47 8.34
CA ILE A 195 2.04 1.43 7.75
C ILE A 195 3.02 0.90 8.77
N GLN A 196 3.35 -0.38 8.65
CA GLN A 196 4.46 -0.93 9.41
C GLN A 196 5.76 -0.42 8.76
N PRO A 197 6.63 0.28 9.53
CA PRO A 197 7.72 1.07 8.97
C PRO A 197 8.71 0.26 8.14
N GLU A 198 9.16 -0.89 8.62
CA GLU A 198 10.08 -1.75 7.88
C GLU A 198 9.44 -2.35 6.62
N ASN A 199 8.12 -2.55 6.57
CA ASN A 199 7.42 -2.99 5.37
C ASN A 199 7.52 -1.93 4.26
N PHE A 200 7.34 -0.66 4.62
CA PHE A 200 7.51 0.42 3.67
C PHE A 200 8.96 0.55 3.22
N MET A 201 9.90 0.56 4.17
CA MET A 201 11.32 0.71 3.86
C MET A 201 11.86 -0.44 2.99
N GLU A 202 11.46 -1.68 3.25
CA GLU A 202 11.81 -2.83 2.41
C GLU A 202 11.26 -2.69 0.99
N THR A 203 10.01 -2.23 0.87
CA THR A 203 9.40 -1.97 -0.43
C THR A 203 10.12 -0.85 -1.17
N LEU A 204 10.42 0.25 -0.49
CA LEU A 204 11.15 1.38 -1.06
C LEU A 204 12.55 0.96 -1.53
N VAL A 205 13.30 0.23 -0.70
CA VAL A 205 14.62 -0.28 -1.08
C VAL A 205 14.55 -1.19 -2.31
N TRP A 206 13.54 -2.06 -2.41
CA TRP A 206 13.37 -2.89 -3.61
C TRP A 206 13.11 -2.04 -4.86
N VAL A 207 12.22 -1.03 -4.75
CA VAL A 207 11.93 -0.10 -5.84
C VAL A 207 13.21 0.67 -6.24
N LEU A 208 14.03 1.11 -5.27
CA LEU A 208 15.30 1.78 -5.52
C LEU A 208 16.33 0.85 -6.17
N GLN A 209 16.43 -0.40 -5.74
CA GLN A 209 17.30 -1.41 -6.39
C GLN A 209 16.84 -1.69 -7.83
N HIS A 210 15.53 -1.70 -8.06
CA HIS A 210 15.01 -1.80 -9.43
C HIS A 210 15.35 -0.57 -10.26
N ALA A 211 15.30 0.64 -9.68
CA ALA A 211 15.72 1.88 -10.32
C ALA A 211 17.23 1.90 -10.65
N ALA A 212 18.04 1.30 -9.79
CA ALA A 212 19.48 1.11 -10.01
C ALA A 212 19.81 -0.02 -11.03
N GLY A 213 18.78 -0.73 -11.54
CA GLY A 213 19.00 -1.89 -12.42
C GLY A 213 19.52 -3.15 -11.69
N ALA A 214 19.62 -3.11 -10.37
CA ALA A 214 20.18 -4.19 -9.53
C ALA A 214 19.16 -5.28 -9.17
N ALA A 215 17.86 -5.01 -9.27
CA ALA A 215 16.79 -5.95 -8.97
C ALA A 215 15.70 -5.97 -10.04
N PRO A 216 15.00 -7.11 -10.20
CA PRO A 216 13.80 -7.16 -11.03
C PRO A 216 12.68 -6.29 -10.42
N PRO A 217 11.58 -6.03 -11.16
CA PRO A 217 10.40 -5.40 -10.61
C PRO A 217 9.93 -6.12 -9.34
N PRO A 218 9.46 -5.40 -8.30
CA PRO A 218 8.93 -6.03 -7.10
C PRO A 218 7.72 -6.93 -7.45
N PRO A 219 7.66 -8.18 -6.96
CA PRO A 219 6.50 -9.03 -7.17
C PRO A 219 5.31 -8.52 -6.36
N LEU A 220 4.23 -8.18 -7.04
CA LEU A 220 3.00 -7.65 -6.45
C LEU A 220 1.87 -8.69 -6.56
N ASP A 221 0.96 -8.66 -5.58
CA ASP A 221 -0.28 -9.42 -5.62
C ASP A 221 -1.36 -8.70 -6.48
N HIS A 222 -2.54 -9.32 -6.60
CA HIS A 222 -3.66 -8.74 -7.37
C HIS A 222 -4.22 -7.43 -6.81
N MET A 223 -3.86 -7.08 -5.55
CA MET A 223 -4.16 -5.79 -4.92
C MET A 223 -2.98 -4.82 -5.03
N LEU A 224 -2.00 -5.14 -5.89
CA LEU A 224 -0.79 -4.34 -6.12
C LEU A 224 0.10 -4.18 -4.88
N ARG A 225 -0.01 -5.11 -3.90
CA ARG A 225 0.77 -5.12 -2.67
C ARG A 225 1.99 -6.04 -2.82
N PRO A 226 3.13 -5.73 -2.17
CA PRO A 226 4.29 -6.63 -2.14
C PRO A 226 3.91 -8.04 -1.64
N GLN A 227 4.08 -9.06 -2.47
CA GLN A 227 3.65 -10.43 -2.16
C GLN A 227 4.36 -11.01 -0.93
N TRP A 228 5.63 -10.67 -0.72
CA TRP A 228 6.41 -11.19 0.41
C TRP A 228 5.95 -10.61 1.76
N LEU A 229 5.28 -9.45 1.75
CA LEU A 229 4.75 -8.79 2.96
C LEU A 229 3.31 -9.19 3.25
N PHE A 230 2.49 -9.33 2.21
CA PHE A 230 1.04 -9.51 2.31
C PHE A 230 0.55 -10.87 1.78
N GLY A 231 1.45 -11.81 1.46
CA GLY A 231 1.08 -13.14 0.97
C GLY A 231 0.56 -14.10 2.03
N LYS A 232 0.75 -13.78 3.33
CA LYS A 232 0.32 -14.62 4.45
C LYS A 232 -0.68 -13.92 5.33
N THR A 233 -1.52 -14.71 6.01
CA THR A 233 -2.46 -14.15 7.00
C THR A 233 -1.76 -13.82 8.32
N VAL A 234 -2.34 -12.89 9.07
CA VAL A 234 -1.93 -12.56 10.44
C VAL A 234 -1.89 -13.82 11.31
N HIS A 235 -2.87 -14.71 11.15
CA HIS A 235 -2.95 -15.95 11.91
C HIS A 235 -1.73 -16.86 11.68
N GLU A 236 -1.20 -16.94 10.44
CA GLU A 236 -0.03 -17.77 10.12
C GLU A 236 1.26 -17.31 10.82
N GLY A 237 1.34 -16.04 11.17
CA GLY A 237 2.47 -15.47 11.92
C GLY A 237 2.20 -15.26 13.41
N CYS A 238 1.01 -15.58 13.90
CA CYS A 238 0.60 -15.29 15.26
C CYS A 238 1.05 -16.38 16.23
N ASP A 239 1.68 -15.98 17.34
CA ASP A 239 2.10 -16.90 18.42
C ASP A 239 0.93 -17.63 19.09
N ARG A 240 -0.30 -17.11 18.89
CA ARG A 240 -1.54 -17.68 19.40
C ARG A 240 -2.22 -18.65 18.43
N ALA A 241 -1.60 -18.96 17.27
CA ALA A 241 -2.20 -19.81 16.25
C ALA A 241 -2.53 -21.22 16.75
N ALA A 242 -1.66 -21.79 17.61
CA ALA A 242 -1.90 -23.10 18.21
C ALA A 242 -3.19 -23.19 19.04
N TYR A 243 -3.55 -22.13 19.76
CA TYR A 243 -4.81 -22.06 20.50
C TYR A 243 -6.02 -22.03 19.56
N TYR A 244 -5.91 -21.36 18.41
CA TYR A 244 -6.97 -21.39 17.39
C TYR A 244 -7.19 -22.80 16.86
N GLU A 245 -6.12 -23.53 16.56
CA GLU A 245 -6.18 -24.90 16.04
C GLU A 245 -6.78 -25.88 17.06
N GLN A 246 -6.63 -25.60 18.35
CA GLN A 246 -7.20 -26.37 19.46
C GLN A 246 -8.64 -25.91 19.82
N ALA A 247 -9.17 -24.89 19.17
CA ALA A 247 -10.41 -24.24 19.52
C ALA A 247 -10.43 -23.71 20.96
N ASP A 248 -9.27 -23.26 21.47
CA ASP A 248 -9.10 -22.68 22.81
C ASP A 248 -9.01 -21.15 22.67
N PHE A 249 -10.15 -20.48 22.91
CA PHE A 249 -10.32 -19.08 22.66
C PHE A 249 -10.29 -18.23 23.92
N ALA A 250 -9.75 -17.02 23.79
CA ALA A 250 -9.82 -15.99 24.80
C ALA A 250 -11.28 -15.55 25.04
N ARG A 251 -11.61 -15.27 26.31
CA ARG A 251 -12.88 -14.66 26.71
C ARG A 251 -12.72 -13.20 27.09
N ASP A 252 -11.49 -12.77 27.29
CA ASP A 252 -11.07 -11.42 27.63
C ASP A 252 -9.68 -11.13 27.07
N TYR A 253 -9.27 -9.86 27.05
CA TYR A 253 -8.00 -9.41 26.50
C TYR A 253 -6.76 -9.79 27.32
N ASN A 254 -6.91 -10.18 28.56
CA ASN A 254 -5.81 -10.60 29.43
C ASN A 254 -5.42 -12.06 29.19
N SER A 255 -6.23 -12.81 28.45
CA SER A 255 -5.97 -14.21 28.16
C SER A 255 -4.86 -14.37 27.12
N PRO A 256 -3.90 -15.33 27.32
CA PRO A 256 -2.89 -15.65 26.32
C PRO A 256 -3.47 -16.43 25.11
N LYS A 257 -4.72 -16.84 25.16
CA LYS A 257 -5.38 -17.68 24.16
C LYS A 257 -5.70 -16.91 22.88
N CYS A 258 -6.17 -17.62 21.83
CA CYS A 258 -6.57 -17.00 20.58
C CYS A 258 -7.71 -16.01 20.78
N GLN A 259 -7.53 -14.78 20.28
CA GLN A 259 -8.44 -13.65 20.50
C GLN A 259 -9.56 -13.54 19.45
N VAL A 260 -9.81 -14.55 18.63
CA VAL A 260 -10.86 -14.50 17.60
C VAL A 260 -12.24 -14.22 18.21
N LYS A 261 -12.53 -14.75 19.41
CA LYS A 261 -13.79 -14.56 20.12
C LYS A 261 -13.96 -13.17 20.74
N VAL A 262 -12.90 -12.40 20.82
CA VAL A 262 -12.92 -11.02 21.31
C VAL A 262 -12.63 -10.01 20.20
N GLY A 263 -12.85 -10.40 18.93
CA GLY A 263 -12.87 -9.49 17.80
C GLY A 263 -11.63 -9.51 16.89
N CYS A 264 -10.75 -10.51 17.02
CA CYS A 264 -9.58 -10.61 16.14
C CYS A 264 -9.92 -11.13 14.75
N TRP A 265 -9.58 -10.38 13.71
CA TRP A 265 -9.75 -10.74 12.31
C TRP A 265 -8.53 -11.44 11.68
N GLY A 266 -7.53 -11.78 12.50
CA GLY A 266 -6.27 -12.37 12.04
C GLY A 266 -6.36 -13.53 11.06
N PRO A 267 -7.33 -14.46 11.17
CA PRO A 267 -7.47 -15.59 10.25
C PRO A 267 -7.73 -15.23 8.79
N VAL A 268 -8.27 -14.04 8.52
CA VAL A 268 -8.67 -13.60 7.16
C VAL A 268 -7.93 -12.35 6.67
N VAL A 269 -7.04 -11.80 7.47
CA VAL A 269 -6.30 -10.56 7.14
C VAL A 269 -4.88 -10.90 6.72
N ASN A 270 -4.48 -10.36 5.58
CA ASN A 270 -3.11 -10.50 5.06
C ASN A 270 -2.19 -9.42 5.65
N CYS A 271 -1.25 -9.84 6.49
CA CYS A 271 -0.26 -8.94 7.09
C CYS A 271 0.85 -9.75 7.77
N ASN A 272 2.08 -9.29 7.71
CA ASN A 272 3.24 -9.95 8.29
C ASN A 272 3.60 -9.45 9.69
N VAL A 273 2.92 -8.43 10.20
CA VAL A 273 3.24 -7.76 11.48
C VAL A 273 3.37 -8.72 12.66
N PRO A 274 2.55 -9.74 12.86
CA PRO A 274 2.73 -10.67 13.99
C PRO A 274 4.07 -11.39 13.99
N LYS A 275 4.61 -11.67 12.80
CA LYS A 275 5.92 -12.33 12.66
C LYS A 275 7.08 -11.33 12.65
N ARG A 276 6.89 -10.20 12.00
CA ARG A 276 7.91 -9.15 11.85
C ARG A 276 8.05 -8.32 13.13
N GLY A 277 6.92 -7.98 13.76
CA GLY A 277 6.84 -6.97 14.82
C GLY A 277 6.84 -5.55 14.30
N TRP A 278 6.89 -4.59 15.21
CA TRP A 278 7.17 -3.16 14.99
C TRP A 278 8.52 -2.83 15.60
N MET A 279 9.12 -1.71 15.19
CA MET A 279 10.35 -1.18 15.81
C MET A 279 11.43 -2.27 15.96
N ALA A 280 11.88 -2.83 14.85
CA ALA A 280 12.89 -3.89 14.82
C ALA A 280 12.50 -5.17 15.59
N GLY A 281 11.23 -5.55 15.56
CA GLY A 281 10.73 -6.80 16.17
C GLY A 281 10.15 -6.65 17.56
N ILE A 282 10.05 -5.43 18.09
CA ILE A 282 9.43 -5.18 19.39
C ILE A 282 7.93 -4.95 19.20
N GLY A 283 7.10 -5.94 19.56
CA GLY A 283 5.67 -5.81 19.50
C GLY A 283 5.06 -6.26 18.17
N GLY A 284 3.78 -5.95 18.00
CA GLY A 284 2.95 -6.39 16.87
C GLY A 284 1.59 -6.87 17.36
N CYS A 285 0.51 -6.44 16.73
CA CYS A 285 -0.87 -6.52 17.22
C CYS A 285 -1.23 -7.71 18.14
N PRO A 286 -1.34 -8.98 17.68
CA PRO A 286 -1.72 -10.06 18.58
C PRO A 286 -0.65 -10.41 19.63
N ASN A 287 0.63 -10.20 19.33
CA ASN A 287 1.74 -10.64 20.20
C ASN A 287 1.84 -9.76 21.45
N VAL A 288 1.39 -8.52 21.37
CA VAL A 288 1.35 -7.58 22.51
C VAL A 288 -0.04 -7.45 23.14
N GLY A 289 -0.96 -8.35 22.81
CA GLY A 289 -2.30 -8.39 23.40
C GLY A 289 -3.38 -7.62 22.64
N GLY A 290 -3.04 -6.93 21.53
CA GLY A 290 -4.00 -6.32 20.64
C GLY A 290 -4.68 -7.35 19.72
N ILE A 291 -5.89 -7.03 19.25
CA ILE A 291 -6.55 -7.81 18.19
C ILE A 291 -6.13 -7.31 16.82
N CYS A 292 -6.24 -8.17 15.79
CA CYS A 292 -6.15 -7.72 14.41
C CYS A 292 -7.48 -7.09 14.00
N ILE A 293 -7.43 -5.81 13.60
CA ILE A 293 -8.61 -5.04 13.18
C ILE A 293 -8.74 -4.92 11.65
N GLY A 294 -7.90 -5.61 10.88
CA GLY A 294 -7.99 -5.63 9.41
C GLY A 294 -7.40 -4.41 8.71
N CYS A 295 -6.54 -3.64 9.36
CA CYS A 295 -6.07 -2.34 8.85
C CYS A 295 -5.30 -2.37 7.53
N THR A 296 -4.86 -3.54 7.04
CA THR A 296 -4.16 -3.71 5.76
C THR A 296 -5.06 -4.18 4.62
N MET A 297 -6.37 -4.28 4.88
CA MET A 297 -7.32 -4.88 3.94
C MET A 297 -8.19 -3.83 3.25
N PRO A 298 -8.63 -4.13 2.00
CA PRO A 298 -9.71 -3.35 1.38
C PRO A 298 -10.95 -3.34 2.28
N SER A 299 -11.76 -2.30 2.20
CA SER A 299 -12.96 -2.11 3.02
C SER A 299 -12.70 -1.92 4.53
N PHE A 300 -11.44 -1.74 4.95
CA PHE A 300 -11.15 -1.24 6.28
C PHE A 300 -11.60 0.23 6.40
N PRO A 301 -12.26 0.65 7.50
CA PRO A 301 -12.61 -0.17 8.67
C PRO A 301 -13.98 -0.86 8.59
N ASP A 302 -14.86 -0.53 7.65
CA ASP A 302 -16.28 -0.93 7.62
C ASP A 302 -16.53 -2.44 7.73
N ALA A 303 -15.76 -3.24 7.00
CA ALA A 303 -15.92 -4.69 6.97
C ALA A 303 -15.49 -5.37 8.28
N PHE A 304 -14.77 -4.64 9.13
CA PHE A 304 -14.15 -5.14 10.36
C PHE A 304 -14.79 -4.55 11.63
N MET A 305 -15.72 -3.63 11.46
CA MET A 305 -16.47 -3.02 12.56
C MET A 305 -17.76 -3.79 12.89
N PRO A 306 -18.22 -3.72 14.15
CA PRO A 306 -17.59 -3.06 15.27
C PRO A 306 -16.33 -3.81 15.73
N PHE A 307 -15.27 -3.06 16.07
CA PHE A 307 -14.08 -3.64 16.66
C PHE A 307 -14.40 -4.21 18.05
N MET A 308 -13.62 -5.25 18.44
CA MET A 308 -13.77 -5.92 19.73
C MET A 308 -15.04 -6.79 19.89
N ASP A 309 -15.79 -7.00 18.83
CA ASP A 309 -16.90 -7.96 18.79
C ASP A 309 -16.48 -9.24 18.06
N GLU A 310 -17.11 -10.35 18.40
CA GLU A 310 -16.84 -11.62 17.73
C GLU A 310 -17.14 -11.50 16.23
N PRO A 311 -16.20 -11.87 15.32
CA PRO A 311 -16.45 -11.81 13.89
C PRO A 311 -17.65 -12.66 13.46
N PRO A 312 -18.42 -12.27 12.43
CA PRO A 312 -19.56 -13.02 11.94
C PRO A 312 -19.21 -14.48 11.64
N GLY A 313 -20.03 -15.41 12.15
CA GLY A 313 -19.80 -16.85 11.99
C GLY A 313 -18.83 -17.49 12.98
N GLY A 314 -18.25 -16.70 13.89
CA GLY A 314 -17.29 -17.19 14.88
C GLY A 314 -17.85 -18.29 15.78
N THR A 315 -19.13 -18.23 16.18
CA THR A 315 -19.77 -19.22 17.05
C THR A 315 -20.03 -20.55 16.34
N LEU A 316 -20.50 -20.50 15.09
CA LEU A 316 -20.74 -21.71 14.28
C LEU A 316 -19.42 -22.34 13.81
N SER A 317 -18.45 -21.52 13.43
CA SER A 317 -17.15 -22.01 12.97
C SER A 317 -16.38 -22.73 14.09
N THR A 318 -16.49 -22.27 15.34
CA THR A 318 -15.78 -22.87 16.48
C THR A 318 -16.35 -24.21 16.92
N MET A 319 -17.63 -24.50 16.69
CA MET A 319 -18.21 -25.84 16.93
C MET A 319 -17.77 -26.89 15.89
N VAL A 320 -17.46 -26.46 14.69
CA VAL A 320 -17.18 -27.35 13.55
C VAL A 320 -15.66 -27.45 13.22
N ILE A 321 -14.82 -26.60 13.83
CA ILE A 321 -13.40 -26.45 13.47
C ILE A 321 -12.52 -27.64 13.88
N ARG A 322 -12.89 -28.47 14.86
CA ARG A 322 -12.07 -29.63 15.23
C ARG A 322 -11.78 -30.61 14.08
N PRO A 323 -12.71 -30.95 13.17
CA PRO A 323 -12.38 -31.71 11.97
C PRO A 323 -11.99 -30.82 10.76
N TYR A 324 -12.25 -29.52 10.79
CA TYR A 324 -12.09 -28.59 9.67
C TYR A 324 -10.70 -27.96 9.50
N GLY A 325 -9.84 -27.98 10.51
CA GLY A 325 -8.52 -27.35 10.44
C GLY A 325 -7.66 -27.84 9.26
N ALA A 326 -7.80 -29.08 8.85
CA ALA A 326 -7.11 -29.62 7.67
C ALA A 326 -7.79 -29.21 6.34
N VAL A 327 -9.12 -29.08 6.35
CA VAL A 327 -9.91 -28.69 5.17
C VAL A 327 -9.79 -27.18 4.93
N ILE A 328 -9.80 -26.36 5.98
CA ILE A 328 -9.61 -24.90 5.89
C ILE A 328 -8.24 -24.56 5.34
N ARG A 329 -7.17 -25.30 5.70
CA ARG A 329 -5.85 -25.09 5.10
C ARG A 329 -5.83 -25.33 3.58
N ARG A 330 -6.60 -26.28 3.08
CA ARG A 330 -6.74 -26.52 1.62
C ARG A 330 -7.68 -25.52 0.94
N LEU A 331 -8.69 -25.04 1.63
CA LEU A 331 -9.64 -24.03 1.14
C LEU A 331 -9.10 -22.60 1.26
N ARG A 332 -8.03 -22.36 2.02
CA ARG A 332 -7.40 -21.03 2.19
C ARG A 332 -6.92 -20.42 0.87
N GLY A 333 -6.42 -21.21 -0.08
CA GLY A 333 -6.11 -20.72 -1.40
C GLY A 333 -7.34 -20.11 -2.10
N LEU A 334 -8.48 -20.81 -1.99
CA LEU A 334 -9.76 -20.38 -2.58
C LEU A 334 -10.43 -19.24 -1.79
N THR A 335 -10.30 -19.21 -0.46
CA THR A 335 -10.89 -18.16 0.39
C THR A 335 -10.05 -16.89 0.44
N ASN A 336 -8.73 -16.97 0.28
CA ASN A 336 -7.90 -15.77 0.10
C ASN A 336 -8.34 -14.97 -1.13
N ASP A 337 -8.61 -15.64 -2.24
CA ASP A 337 -9.14 -14.97 -3.43
C ASP A 337 -10.53 -14.34 -3.19
N MET A 338 -11.36 -14.94 -2.33
CA MET A 338 -12.70 -14.43 -2.02
C MET A 338 -12.69 -13.26 -1.02
N VAL A 339 -11.74 -13.20 -0.09
CA VAL A 339 -11.63 -12.12 0.91
C VAL A 339 -10.83 -10.92 0.39
N ASN A 340 -9.91 -11.16 -0.53
CA ASN A 340 -9.10 -10.14 -1.18
C ASN A 340 -9.77 -9.53 -2.43
N HIS A 341 -11.08 -9.66 -2.54
CA HIS A 341 -11.81 -9.04 -3.64
C HIS A 341 -11.73 -7.52 -3.61
N GLU A 342 -11.94 -6.96 -4.79
CA GLU A 342 -12.03 -5.53 -5.05
C GLU A 342 -12.70 -4.75 -3.91
N PRO A 343 -12.26 -3.54 -3.63
CA PRO A 343 -12.82 -2.70 -2.58
C PRO A 343 -14.35 -2.70 -2.59
N ARG A 344 -14.95 -2.74 -1.41
CA ARG A 344 -16.40 -2.85 -1.22
C ARG A 344 -17.21 -1.81 -2.00
N TRP A 345 -16.66 -0.61 -2.20
CA TRP A 345 -17.28 0.45 -2.97
C TRP A 345 -17.30 0.16 -4.48
N ARG A 346 -16.41 -0.65 -5.04
CA ARG A 346 -16.44 -1.09 -6.45
C ARG A 346 -17.67 -1.95 -6.76
N HIS A 347 -18.08 -2.78 -5.82
CA HIS A 347 -19.22 -3.69 -5.99
C HIS A 347 -20.53 -3.14 -5.46
N ASN A 348 -20.50 -2.21 -4.50
CA ASN A 348 -21.68 -1.72 -3.83
C ASN A 348 -22.02 -0.28 -4.25
N LYS A 349 -22.41 -0.13 -5.51
CA LYS A 349 -22.83 1.17 -6.09
C LYS A 349 -23.89 1.92 -5.28
N ARG A 350 -24.67 1.20 -4.44
CA ARG A 350 -25.74 1.80 -3.64
C ARG A 350 -25.26 2.50 -2.37
N LYS A 351 -24.01 2.25 -1.95
CA LYS A 351 -23.44 2.82 -0.72
C LYS A 351 -22.41 3.91 -0.99
N LEU A 352 -22.08 4.13 -2.25
CA LEU A 352 -21.25 5.26 -2.64
C LEU A 352 -22.10 6.53 -2.57
N THR A 353 -21.48 7.63 -2.21
CA THR A 353 -22.13 8.95 -2.29
C THR A 353 -22.71 9.14 -3.67
N SER A 354 -23.80 9.86 -3.78
CA SER A 354 -24.55 10.06 -5.04
C SER A 354 -23.71 10.64 -6.20
N GLY A 355 -22.55 11.18 -5.92
CA GLY A 355 -21.62 11.74 -6.91
C GLY A 355 -20.47 10.83 -7.30
N TYR A 356 -20.29 9.66 -6.67
CA TYR A 356 -19.17 8.80 -7.01
C TYR A 356 -19.33 8.15 -8.39
N ASN A 357 -18.34 8.38 -9.23
CA ASN A 357 -18.23 7.74 -10.54
C ASN A 357 -16.82 7.12 -10.64
N PRO A 358 -16.68 5.78 -10.76
CA PRO A 358 -15.36 5.16 -10.94
C PRO A 358 -14.67 5.56 -12.24
N HIS A 359 -15.40 6.14 -13.19
CA HIS A 359 -14.89 6.67 -14.45
C HIS A 359 -14.93 8.20 -14.52
N TRP A 360 -14.90 8.86 -13.38
CA TRP A 360 -15.03 10.32 -13.28
C TRP A 360 -13.92 11.11 -13.99
N ARG A 361 -12.86 10.44 -14.44
CA ARG A 361 -11.81 10.99 -15.29
C ARG A 361 -12.08 10.85 -16.80
N ALA A 362 -13.10 10.10 -17.20
CA ALA A 362 -13.39 9.85 -18.60
C ALA A 362 -14.09 11.02 -19.27
#